data_4a3fc5ac4e5cf4d727c85e5f5b5c8545
#
_entry.id   4a3fc5ac4e5cf4d727c85e5f5b5c8545
#
_cell.length_a   1.000
_cell.length_b   1.000
_cell.length_c   1.000
_cell.angle_alpha   90.00
_cell.angle_beta   90.00
_cell.angle_gamma   90.00
#
_symmetry.space_group_name_H-M   'P 1'
#
loop_
_entity.id
_entity.type
_entity.pdbx_description
1 polymer ?
#
loop_
_entity_poly.entity_id
_entity_poly.type
_entity_poly.pdbx_seq_one_letter_code
_entity_poly.pdbx_strand_id
1 'polypeptide(L)'
;MSTVTTIKRGGLIAAIDSMGAQLTSLALNGNEYLWQGDPAFWGKHAPILFPIVGSLRNNMATSAAGTCEMPRHGLARIVEHKLVEVSEDGSSVTYEITDTPESLKAFPFHFKLNMTYALTGDATLTQTFAVTNTGDVALPLSLIHI
;
A
#
# COMPACT_ATOMS: atom_id res chain seq x y z
N MET A 1 14.67 -4.22 -8.04
CA MET A 1 13.92 -5.48 -7.86
C MET A 1 13.16 -5.37 -6.57
N SER A 2 11.86 -5.68 -6.57
CA SER A 2 11.08 -5.68 -5.34
C SER A 2 11.59 -6.73 -4.35
N THR A 3 11.34 -6.50 -3.07
CA THR A 3 11.78 -7.36 -1.96
C THR A 3 10.55 -7.82 -1.19
N VAL A 4 10.47 -9.11 -0.88
CA VAL A 4 9.39 -9.66 -0.06
C VAL A 4 9.85 -9.77 1.39
N THR A 5 9.11 -9.16 2.31
CA THR A 5 9.32 -9.30 3.76
C THR A 5 8.27 -10.23 4.33
N THR A 6 8.69 -11.16 5.18
CA THR A 6 7.80 -12.10 5.87
C THR A 6 7.77 -11.80 7.35
N ILE A 7 6.56 -11.66 7.91
CA ILE A 7 6.31 -11.53 9.35
C ILE A 7 5.59 -12.76 9.88
N LYS A 8 5.86 -13.11 11.15
CA LYS A 8 5.35 -14.35 11.77
C LYS A 8 4.91 -14.13 13.21
N ARG A 9 3.84 -14.81 13.60
CA ARG A 9 3.37 -14.93 14.97
C ARG A 9 2.70 -16.29 15.17
N GLY A 10 3.31 -17.18 15.95
CA GLY A 10 2.82 -18.56 16.08
C GLY A 10 2.70 -19.25 14.73
N GLY A 11 1.51 -19.76 14.42
CA GLY A 11 1.20 -20.39 13.13
C GLY A 11 0.77 -19.41 12.02
N LEU A 12 0.63 -18.10 12.34
CA LEU A 12 0.23 -17.07 11.37
C LEU A 12 1.47 -16.47 10.69
N ILE A 13 1.43 -16.42 9.36
CA ILE A 13 2.52 -15.90 8.51
C ILE A 13 1.91 -14.97 7.47
N ALA A 14 2.54 -13.82 7.27
CA ALA A 14 2.18 -12.91 6.19
C ALA A 14 3.42 -12.51 5.39
N ALA A 15 3.28 -12.39 4.06
CA ALA A 15 4.31 -11.93 3.16
C ALA A 15 3.87 -10.65 2.45
N ILE A 16 4.74 -9.64 2.45
CA ILE A 16 4.47 -8.32 1.88
C ILE A 16 5.57 -7.99 0.86
N ASP A 17 5.16 -7.66 -0.36
CA ASP A 17 6.06 -7.19 -1.42
C ASP A 17 6.26 -5.67 -1.27
N SER A 18 7.51 -5.20 -1.34
CA SER A 18 7.83 -3.77 -1.34
C SER A 18 7.22 -3.00 -2.51
N MET A 19 6.97 -3.68 -3.65
CA MET A 19 6.22 -3.10 -4.76
C MET A 19 4.76 -2.91 -4.38
N GLY A 20 4.38 -1.66 -4.15
CA GLY A 20 3.04 -1.29 -3.68
C GLY A 20 2.77 -1.61 -2.21
N ALA A 21 3.75 -2.02 -1.42
CA ALA A 21 3.61 -2.57 -0.07
C ALA A 21 2.47 -3.59 0.00
N GLN A 22 2.36 -4.44 -1.00
CA GLN A 22 1.22 -5.32 -1.26
C GLN A 22 1.34 -6.60 -0.43
N LEU A 23 0.28 -6.93 0.32
CA LEU A 23 0.15 -8.26 0.92
C LEU A 23 0.04 -9.31 -0.18
N THR A 24 0.93 -10.30 -0.18
CA THR A 24 0.99 -11.34 -1.22
C THR A 24 0.70 -12.74 -0.70
N SER A 25 0.75 -12.94 0.61
CA SER A 25 0.37 -14.20 1.28
C SER A 25 -0.11 -13.92 2.69
N LEU A 26 -1.10 -14.67 3.13
CA LEU A 26 -1.58 -14.72 4.50
C LEU A 26 -1.95 -16.16 4.82
N ALA A 27 -1.08 -16.86 5.53
CA ALA A 27 -1.26 -18.27 5.85
C ALA A 27 -1.38 -18.53 7.35
N LEU A 28 -2.26 -19.42 7.75
CA LEU A 28 -2.41 -19.92 9.11
C LEU A 28 -2.27 -21.44 9.14
N ASN A 29 -1.30 -21.94 9.90
CA ASN A 29 -1.01 -23.38 10.03
C ASN A 29 -0.86 -24.08 8.67
N GLY A 30 -0.23 -23.40 7.70
CA GLY A 30 0.02 -23.93 6.35
C GLY A 30 -1.14 -23.75 5.36
N ASN A 31 -2.29 -23.26 5.77
CA ASN A 31 -3.40 -22.94 4.86
C ASN A 31 -3.30 -21.48 4.40
N GLU A 32 -3.28 -21.25 3.09
CA GLU A 32 -3.29 -19.93 2.47
C GLU A 32 -4.72 -19.34 2.43
N TYR A 33 -4.89 -18.11 2.85
CA TYR A 33 -6.17 -17.40 2.89
C TYR A 33 -6.27 -16.24 1.90
N LEU A 34 -5.13 -15.84 1.29
CA LEU A 34 -5.12 -14.77 0.31
C LEU A 34 -5.18 -15.34 -1.11
N TRP A 35 -5.88 -14.65 -2.00
CA TRP A 35 -5.85 -14.93 -3.44
C TRP A 35 -4.42 -14.87 -3.97
N GLN A 36 -3.99 -15.91 -4.70
CA GLN A 36 -2.59 -16.07 -5.11
C GLN A 36 -2.29 -15.57 -6.52
N GLY A 37 -3.13 -14.67 -7.06
CA GLY A 37 -2.83 -13.94 -8.29
C GLY A 37 -2.84 -14.79 -9.55
N ASP A 38 -3.76 -15.74 -9.68
CA ASP A 38 -3.88 -16.57 -10.89
C ASP A 38 -4.14 -15.67 -12.11
N PRO A 39 -3.20 -15.61 -13.08
CA PRO A 39 -3.32 -14.74 -14.24
C PRO A 39 -4.47 -15.13 -15.19
N ALA A 40 -5.01 -16.34 -15.08
CA ALA A 40 -6.18 -16.75 -15.85
C ALA A 40 -7.46 -16.01 -15.41
N PHE A 41 -7.48 -15.44 -14.20
CA PHE A 41 -8.61 -14.71 -13.65
C PHE A 41 -8.20 -13.27 -13.28
N TRP A 42 -7.28 -13.10 -12.32
CA TRP A 42 -6.79 -11.80 -11.88
C TRP A 42 -5.39 -11.92 -11.26
N GLY A 43 -4.38 -11.47 -12.00
CA GLY A 43 -2.96 -11.61 -11.67
C GLY A 43 -2.44 -10.66 -10.58
N LYS A 44 -3.32 -10.11 -9.71
CA LYS A 44 -2.93 -9.28 -8.56
C LYS A 44 -3.29 -10.00 -7.26
N HIS A 45 -2.76 -9.49 -6.13
CA HIS A 45 -3.07 -10.03 -4.79
C HIS A 45 -3.97 -9.03 -4.04
N ALA A 46 -3.39 -8.18 -3.20
CA ALA A 46 -4.11 -7.20 -2.40
C ALA A 46 -3.53 -5.78 -2.59
N PRO A 47 -3.67 -5.15 -3.78
CA PRO A 47 -3.09 -3.85 -4.04
C PRO A 47 -3.73 -2.75 -3.19
N ILE A 48 -2.91 -1.77 -2.81
CA ILE A 48 -3.31 -0.58 -2.07
C ILE A 48 -3.71 0.51 -3.05
N LEU A 49 -4.89 1.11 -2.84
CA LEU A 49 -5.44 2.15 -3.69
C LEU A 49 -5.29 3.51 -2.99
N PHE A 50 -4.37 4.33 -3.47
CA PHE A 50 -4.06 5.65 -2.93
C PHE A 50 -3.39 6.53 -4.00
N PRO A 51 -3.65 7.85 -4.10
CA PRO A 51 -4.58 8.65 -3.30
C PRO A 51 -6.03 8.64 -3.79
N ILE A 52 -6.36 7.84 -4.78
CA ILE A 52 -7.72 7.69 -5.29
C ILE A 52 -8.15 6.23 -5.36
N VAL A 53 -9.44 5.99 -5.21
CA VAL A 53 -10.11 4.71 -5.47
C VAL A 53 -10.94 4.83 -6.73
N GLY A 54 -10.79 3.89 -7.68
CA GLY A 54 -11.42 3.99 -8.99
C GLY A 54 -10.65 4.89 -9.96
N SER A 55 -11.34 5.52 -10.90
CA SER A 55 -10.75 6.36 -11.94
C SER A 55 -11.32 7.78 -11.87
N LEU A 56 -10.47 8.76 -12.13
CA LEU A 56 -10.91 10.12 -12.45
C LEU A 56 -11.52 10.14 -13.85
N ARG A 57 -12.43 11.07 -14.12
CA ARG A 57 -12.96 11.27 -15.48
C ARG A 57 -11.80 11.66 -16.41
N ASN A 58 -11.60 10.92 -17.48
CA ASN A 58 -10.48 11.09 -18.40
C ASN A 58 -9.10 11.05 -17.70
N ASN A 59 -9.00 10.34 -16.54
CA ASN A 59 -7.83 10.28 -15.67
C ASN A 59 -7.38 11.64 -15.08
N MET A 60 -8.21 12.68 -15.15
CA MET A 60 -7.87 14.05 -14.76
C MET A 60 -8.85 14.62 -13.75
N ALA A 61 -8.35 15.48 -12.85
CA ALA A 61 -9.14 16.32 -11.97
C ALA A 61 -8.43 17.65 -11.71
N THR A 62 -9.19 18.69 -11.38
CA THR A 62 -8.64 19.96 -10.90
C THR A 62 -8.72 19.97 -9.37
N SER A 63 -7.65 20.41 -8.73
CA SER A 63 -7.55 20.51 -7.28
C SER A 63 -7.05 21.90 -6.87
N ALA A 64 -7.03 22.17 -5.55
CA ALA A 64 -6.49 23.43 -5.01
C ALA A 64 -4.98 23.60 -5.28
N ALA A 65 -4.24 22.50 -5.43
CA ALA A 65 -2.80 22.51 -5.73
C ALA A 65 -2.49 22.43 -7.24
N GLY A 66 -3.51 22.30 -8.10
CA GLY A 66 -3.32 22.18 -9.55
C GLY A 66 -4.03 20.97 -10.15
N THR A 67 -3.67 20.65 -11.38
CA THR A 67 -4.23 19.49 -12.10
C THR A 67 -3.65 18.18 -11.57
N CYS A 68 -4.52 17.21 -11.30
CA CYS A 68 -4.16 15.83 -11.02
C CYS A 68 -4.37 14.98 -12.27
N GLU A 69 -3.38 14.17 -12.62
CA GLU A 69 -3.48 13.20 -13.72
C GLU A 69 -2.94 11.85 -13.26
N MET A 70 -3.85 10.92 -12.96
CA MET A 70 -3.48 9.66 -12.34
C MET A 70 -4.15 8.47 -13.02
N PRO A 71 -3.47 7.32 -13.08
CA PRO A 71 -4.08 6.09 -13.52
C PRO A 71 -5.17 5.64 -12.53
N ARG A 72 -6.02 4.73 -12.98
CA ARG A 72 -7.00 4.07 -12.12
C ARG A 72 -6.33 3.57 -10.83
N HIS A 73 -6.92 3.90 -9.67
CA HIS A 73 -6.45 3.54 -8.33
C HIS A 73 -5.19 4.28 -7.85
N GLY A 74 -4.77 5.33 -8.55
CA GLY A 74 -3.68 6.19 -8.10
C GLY A 74 -2.29 5.56 -8.21
N LEU A 75 -1.40 5.94 -7.28
CA LEU A 75 0.05 5.77 -7.42
C LEU A 75 0.64 4.67 -6.54
N ALA A 76 0.11 4.46 -5.32
CA ALA A 76 0.77 3.63 -4.30
C ALA A 76 1.06 2.20 -4.78
N ARG A 77 0.14 1.58 -5.51
CA ARG A 77 0.26 0.18 -5.98
C ARG A 77 1.32 -0.07 -7.05
N ILE A 78 1.85 0.98 -7.67
CA ILE A 78 2.78 0.88 -8.83
C ILE A 78 4.17 1.43 -8.53
N VAL A 79 4.44 1.78 -7.28
CA VAL A 79 5.75 2.27 -6.83
C VAL A 79 6.32 1.35 -5.76
N GLU A 80 7.64 1.30 -5.68
CA GLU A 80 8.32 0.57 -4.62
C GLU A 80 8.29 1.38 -3.33
N HIS A 81 7.85 0.76 -2.24
CA HIS A 81 7.82 1.34 -0.90
C HIS A 81 9.10 1.00 -0.16
N LYS A 82 9.64 1.98 0.55
CA LYS A 82 10.81 1.80 1.39
C LYS A 82 10.41 1.03 2.66
N LEU A 83 11.11 -0.05 2.96
CA LEU A 83 11.03 -0.71 4.26
C LEU A 83 11.64 0.21 5.31
N VAL A 84 10.89 0.61 6.32
CA VAL A 84 11.34 1.54 7.38
C VAL A 84 11.47 0.87 8.74
N GLU A 85 10.70 -0.20 9.00
CA GLU A 85 10.72 -0.89 10.27
C GLU A 85 10.31 -2.37 10.13
N VAL A 86 10.97 -3.22 10.88
CA VAL A 86 10.51 -4.57 11.24
C VAL A 86 10.63 -4.68 12.75
N SER A 87 9.56 -5.11 13.44
CA SER A 87 9.59 -5.28 14.90
C SER A 87 10.62 -6.33 15.32
N GLU A 88 11.19 -6.18 16.53
CA GLU A 88 12.20 -7.10 17.05
C GLU A 88 11.72 -8.55 17.13
N ASP A 89 10.44 -8.76 17.40
CA ASP A 89 9.80 -10.07 17.46
C ASP A 89 9.39 -10.62 16.08
N GLY A 90 9.61 -9.84 15.02
CA GLY A 90 9.28 -10.21 13.63
C GLY A 90 7.78 -10.30 13.34
N SER A 91 6.91 -9.74 14.21
CA SER A 91 5.46 -9.81 14.06
C SER A 91 4.85 -8.64 13.29
N SER A 92 5.63 -7.58 13.01
CA SER A 92 5.16 -6.44 12.23
C SER A 92 6.21 -5.87 11.30
N VAL A 93 5.72 -5.18 10.25
CA VAL A 93 6.55 -4.49 9.26
C VAL A 93 5.88 -3.19 8.85
N THR A 94 6.66 -2.14 8.66
CA THR A 94 6.21 -0.85 8.16
C THR A 94 6.95 -0.47 6.88
N TYR A 95 6.19 -0.11 5.87
CA TYR A 95 6.68 0.47 4.61
C TYR A 95 6.26 1.94 4.50
N GLU A 96 7.03 2.72 3.75
CA GLU A 96 6.81 4.15 3.56
C GLU A 96 6.97 4.55 2.09
N ILE A 97 6.09 5.43 1.62
CA ILE A 97 6.34 6.28 0.45
C ILE A 97 6.13 7.75 0.82
N THR A 98 6.88 8.62 0.16
CA THR A 98 6.69 10.07 0.15
C THR A 98 6.50 10.55 -1.28
N ASP A 99 6.07 11.79 -1.42
CA ASP A 99 6.05 12.42 -2.74
C ASP A 99 7.45 12.48 -3.37
N THR A 100 7.48 12.42 -4.68
CA THR A 100 8.67 12.53 -5.52
C THR A 100 8.40 13.57 -6.62
N PRO A 101 9.44 14.09 -7.32
CA PRO A 101 9.24 14.96 -8.47
C PRO A 101 8.30 14.38 -9.53
N GLU A 102 8.30 13.06 -9.71
CA GLU A 102 7.41 12.35 -10.63
C GLU A 102 5.98 12.29 -10.11
N SER A 103 5.79 11.94 -8.83
CA SER A 103 4.45 11.86 -8.24
C SER A 103 3.78 13.24 -8.14
N LEU A 104 4.56 14.30 -7.91
CA LEU A 104 4.06 15.69 -7.86
C LEU A 104 3.51 16.18 -9.21
N LYS A 105 3.99 15.63 -10.34
CA LYS A 105 3.40 15.92 -11.66
C LYS A 105 2.01 15.32 -11.82
N ALA A 106 1.78 14.15 -11.23
CA ALA A 106 0.52 13.42 -11.31
C ALA A 106 -0.46 13.82 -10.19
N PHE A 107 0.06 14.11 -9.02
CA PHE A 107 -0.68 14.46 -7.80
C PHE A 107 0.11 15.54 -7.06
N PRO A 108 -0.20 16.85 -7.26
CA PRO A 108 0.62 17.98 -6.81
C PRO A 108 0.46 18.27 -5.30
N PHE A 109 0.57 17.26 -4.47
CA PHE A 109 0.46 17.35 -3.01
C PHE A 109 1.64 16.67 -2.34
N HIS A 110 2.18 17.31 -1.32
CA HIS A 110 3.21 16.72 -0.48
C HIS A 110 2.59 15.81 0.57
N PHE A 111 3.08 14.60 0.64
CA PHE A 111 2.54 13.57 1.55
C PHE A 111 3.60 12.57 2.02
N LYS A 112 3.26 11.91 3.10
CA LYS A 112 3.89 10.67 3.55
C LYS A 112 2.79 9.65 3.82
N LEU A 113 2.93 8.44 3.25
CA LEU A 113 2.08 7.29 3.54
C LEU A 113 2.93 6.21 4.19
N ASN A 114 2.58 5.83 5.42
CA ASN A 114 3.11 4.64 6.08
C ASN A 114 2.07 3.53 6.05
N MET A 115 2.54 2.34 5.69
CA MET A 115 1.76 1.10 5.64
C MET A 115 2.33 0.13 6.66
N THR A 116 1.59 -0.17 7.72
CA THR A 116 1.99 -1.14 8.73
C THR A 116 1.13 -2.38 8.66
N TYR A 117 1.77 -3.53 8.59
CA TYR A 117 1.17 -4.84 8.76
C TYR A 117 1.63 -5.43 10.09
N ALA A 118 0.72 -5.84 10.94
CA ALA A 118 1.02 -6.39 12.25
C ALA A 118 0.16 -7.62 12.54
N LEU A 119 0.79 -8.71 12.97
CA LEU A 119 0.10 -9.90 13.45
C LEU A 119 -0.23 -9.70 14.92
N THR A 120 -1.42 -9.18 15.20
CA THR A 120 -1.84 -8.73 16.55
C THR A 120 -2.51 -9.81 17.39
N GLY A 121 -2.72 -10.99 16.82
CA GLY A 121 -3.29 -12.16 17.47
C GLY A 121 -2.93 -13.44 16.74
N ASP A 122 -3.35 -14.59 17.27
CA ASP A 122 -3.01 -15.91 16.70
C ASP A 122 -3.62 -16.15 15.30
N ALA A 123 -4.66 -15.41 14.96
CA ALA A 123 -5.33 -15.44 13.65
C ALA A 123 -5.76 -14.02 13.22
N THR A 124 -5.02 -12.98 13.62
CA THR A 124 -5.38 -11.59 13.36
C THR A 124 -4.24 -10.85 12.70
N LEU A 125 -4.47 -10.35 11.50
CA LEU A 125 -3.65 -9.35 10.81
C LEU A 125 -4.32 -7.99 10.93
N THR A 126 -3.56 -6.99 11.42
CA THR A 126 -3.96 -5.58 11.41
C THR A 126 -3.18 -4.86 10.32
N GLN A 127 -3.88 -4.12 9.48
CA GLN A 127 -3.29 -3.24 8.47
C GLN A 127 -3.60 -1.79 8.83
N THR A 128 -2.56 -0.98 8.98
CA THR A 128 -2.68 0.44 9.34
C THR A 128 -2.17 1.31 8.22
N PHE A 129 -2.96 2.30 7.83
CA PHE A 129 -2.61 3.34 6.87
C PHE A 129 -2.45 4.65 7.63
N ALA A 130 -1.24 5.20 7.67
CA ALA A 130 -0.99 6.51 8.27
C ALA A 130 -0.59 7.49 7.17
N VAL A 131 -1.49 8.41 6.85
CA VAL A 131 -1.25 9.47 5.86
C VAL A 131 -0.94 10.77 6.58
N THR A 132 0.22 11.36 6.29
CA THR A 132 0.62 12.66 6.78
C THR A 132 0.64 13.65 5.62
N ASN A 133 -0.09 14.75 5.75
CA ASN A 133 0.05 15.91 4.88
C ASN A 133 1.34 16.65 5.29
N THR A 134 2.32 16.69 4.40
CA THR A 134 3.61 17.36 4.62
C THR A 134 3.71 18.69 3.89
N GLY A 135 2.62 19.12 3.21
CA GLY A 135 2.50 20.40 2.52
C GLY A 135 1.53 21.36 3.21
N ASP A 136 1.33 22.53 2.59
CA ASP A 136 0.51 23.61 3.12
C ASP A 136 -0.93 23.60 2.60
N VAL A 137 -1.23 22.76 1.62
CA VAL A 137 -2.56 22.66 0.99
C VAL A 137 -3.26 21.40 1.53
N ALA A 138 -4.56 21.51 1.80
CA ALA A 138 -5.36 20.36 2.24
C ALA A 138 -5.23 19.19 1.25
N LEU A 139 -4.83 18.03 1.75
CA LEU A 139 -4.58 16.82 0.98
C LEU A 139 -5.90 16.05 0.75
N PRO A 140 -6.46 16.07 -0.47
CA PRO A 140 -7.63 15.25 -0.78
C PRO A 140 -7.19 13.81 -1.02
N LEU A 141 -7.83 12.87 -0.36
CA LEU A 141 -7.53 11.46 -0.58
C LEU A 141 -8.74 10.56 -0.38
N SER A 142 -8.69 9.43 -1.05
CA SER A 142 -9.44 8.22 -0.73
C SER A 142 -8.46 7.05 -0.67
N LEU A 143 -8.66 6.13 0.24
CA LEU A 143 -7.77 5.00 0.45
C LEU A 143 -8.57 3.74 0.76
N ILE A 144 -8.18 2.64 0.10
CA ILE A 144 -8.69 1.28 0.38
C ILE A 144 -7.67 0.25 -0.11
N HIS A 145 -7.80 -0.98 0.35
CA HIS A 145 -7.15 -2.16 -0.24
C HIS A 145 -8.19 -3.11 -0.85
N ILE A 146 -7.75 -3.91 -1.77
CA ILE A 146 -8.54 -5.00 -2.37
C ILE A 146 -8.09 -6.33 -1.76
#